data_f313695b98e4e2828672caf021aabc35
#
_entry.id   f313695b98e4e2828672caf021aabc35
#
_cell.length_a   1.000
_cell.length_b   1.000
_cell.length_c   1.000
_cell.angle_alpha   90.00
_cell.angle_beta   90.00
_cell.angle_gamma   90.00
#
_symmetry.space_group_name_H-M   'P 1'
#
loop_
_entity.id
_entity.type
_entity.pdbx_description
1 polymer ?
#
loop_
_entity_poly.entity_id
_entity_poly.type
_entity_poly.pdbx_seq_one_letter_code
_entity_poly.pdbx_strand_id
1 'polypeptide(L)'
;MKRLSLQWRITLMTALLIAGACICLNLLLYRSGASGMDNLNGYVLQYQQDGGEDLTIEIPEDQMSDFLVQFSQEVYDTKTIFGRKGWCITAVVTLFSAAIAYFISGKALEPLKELAQQAEKVDQDNLVDVRLEENTVAEFRQLSQSVNQMLNRLAHSFDLQRQFAGNAAHELKTPLAIMQAKLEIFAEEHMNTDAETAELVHFQTEQIARLSALVRTLLEMSNLQAVPRDDCIELAPLADEIVTDLTPLAQKKQVTLYQECEDIHIIGSDALIYRMLFNLVENAIKYNQPGGSVQITISRSNGKAILRVADTGCGIPDEYRTSIFEPFFRVDKSRSREMGGAGLGLALVREIAALHGGTVQDEPAEGAGTVFTVALPM
;
A
#
# COMPACT_ATOMS: atom_id res chain seq x y z
N MET A 1 -0.64 8.76 26.15
CA MET A 1 0.12 9.54 25.14
C MET A 1 0.38 8.82 23.80
N LYS A 2 0.18 7.49 23.66
CA LYS A 2 0.42 6.75 22.39
C LYS A 2 -0.58 7.01 21.24
N ARG A 3 -1.68 7.72 21.47
CA ARG A 3 -2.74 7.98 20.47
C ARG A 3 -2.73 9.39 19.83
N LEU A 4 -1.81 10.26 20.25
CA LEU A 4 -1.70 11.62 19.70
C LEU A 4 -0.74 11.63 18.51
N SER A 5 -1.11 12.32 17.41
CA SER A 5 -0.23 12.52 16.27
C SER A 5 1.09 13.21 16.68
N LEU A 6 2.16 12.99 15.91
CA LEU A 6 3.48 13.58 16.18
C LEU A 6 3.39 15.11 16.26
N GLN A 7 2.60 15.73 15.39
CA GLN A 7 2.31 17.18 15.41
C GLN A 7 1.78 17.63 16.77
N TRP A 8 0.77 16.96 17.32
CA TRP A 8 0.21 17.29 18.63
C TRP A 8 1.20 17.08 19.77
N ARG A 9 2.08 16.09 19.69
CA ARG A 9 3.13 15.86 20.69
C ARG A 9 4.15 16.99 20.72
N ILE A 10 4.63 17.42 19.55
CA ILE A 10 5.59 18.53 19.44
C ILE A 10 4.93 19.82 19.91
N THR A 11 3.71 20.12 19.49
CA THR A 11 2.96 21.31 19.91
C THR A 11 2.77 21.32 21.42
N LEU A 12 2.41 20.22 22.04
CA LEU A 12 2.19 20.13 23.49
C LEU A 12 3.50 20.28 24.27
N MET A 13 4.60 19.69 23.80
CA MET A 13 5.91 19.85 24.42
C MET A 13 6.40 21.30 24.33
N THR A 14 6.30 21.95 23.19
CA THR A 14 6.70 23.35 22.99
C THR A 14 5.82 24.30 23.79
N ALA A 15 4.51 24.07 23.83
CA ALA A 15 3.59 24.86 24.63
C ALA A 15 3.87 24.75 26.14
N LEU A 16 4.16 23.56 26.66
CA LEU A 16 4.54 23.34 28.07
C LEU A 16 5.86 24.04 28.41
N LEU A 17 6.84 23.98 27.53
CA LEU A 17 8.14 24.61 27.73
C LEU A 17 7.98 26.14 27.78
N ILE A 18 7.23 26.70 26.82
CA ILE A 18 6.96 28.15 26.77
C ILE A 18 6.14 28.58 27.99
N ALA A 19 5.10 27.83 28.36
CA ALA A 19 4.31 28.11 29.56
C ALA A 19 5.19 28.13 30.82
N GLY A 20 6.07 27.16 30.99
CA GLY A 20 7.01 27.09 32.11
C GLY A 20 7.94 28.31 32.15
N ALA A 21 8.52 28.68 31.01
CA ALA A 21 9.38 29.85 30.88
C ALA A 21 8.61 31.18 31.21
N CYS A 22 7.39 31.32 30.66
CA CYS A 22 6.55 32.51 30.92
C CYS A 22 6.12 32.58 32.38
N ILE A 23 5.78 31.47 33.04
CA ILE A 23 5.44 31.45 34.46
C ILE A 23 6.66 31.82 35.30
N CYS A 24 7.85 31.28 35.03
CA CYS A 24 9.07 31.63 35.72
C CYS A 24 9.41 33.11 35.58
N LEU A 25 9.33 33.65 34.36
CA LEU A 25 9.57 35.07 34.09
C LEU A 25 8.56 35.96 34.82
N ASN A 26 7.27 35.60 34.80
CA ASN A 26 6.22 36.33 35.48
C ASN A 26 6.46 36.36 37.00
N LEU A 27 6.85 35.24 37.62
CA LEU A 27 7.18 35.17 39.03
C LEU A 27 8.39 36.05 39.39
N LEU A 28 9.44 36.05 38.56
CA LEU A 28 10.61 36.90 38.76
C LEU A 28 10.28 38.37 38.65
N LEU A 29 9.51 38.78 37.61
CA LEU A 29 9.08 40.15 37.42
C LEU A 29 8.15 40.62 38.56
N TYR A 30 7.21 39.75 38.97
CA TYR A 30 6.33 40.07 40.11
C TYR A 30 7.13 40.26 41.40
N ARG A 31 8.07 39.37 41.69
CA ARG A 31 8.92 39.46 42.88
C ARG A 31 9.79 40.72 42.85
N SER A 32 10.39 41.05 41.72
CA SER A 32 11.20 42.25 41.55
C SER A 32 10.35 43.53 41.67
N GLY A 33 9.17 43.56 41.00
CA GLY A 33 8.27 44.70 41.10
C GLY A 33 7.66 44.90 42.49
N ALA A 34 7.27 43.81 43.16
CA ALA A 34 6.75 43.84 44.53
C ALA A 34 7.82 44.33 45.52
N SER A 35 9.07 43.87 45.39
CA SER A 35 10.19 44.32 46.24
C SER A 35 10.49 45.80 46.05
N GLY A 36 10.40 46.31 44.78
CA GLY A 36 10.55 47.75 44.53
C GLY A 36 9.43 48.57 45.16
N MET A 37 8.18 48.13 45.13
CA MET A 37 7.05 48.80 45.79
C MET A 37 7.13 48.75 47.32
N ASP A 38 7.62 47.64 47.89
CA ASP A 38 7.84 47.52 49.34
C ASP A 38 8.95 48.47 49.83
N ASN A 39 10.02 48.63 49.04
CA ASN A 39 11.08 49.58 49.35
C ASN A 39 10.56 51.04 49.34
N LEU A 40 9.70 51.43 48.38
CA LEU A 40 9.09 52.76 48.36
C LEU A 40 8.27 53.03 49.63
N ASN A 41 7.47 52.03 50.07
CA ASN A 41 6.72 52.12 51.32
C ASN A 41 7.63 52.26 52.55
N GLY A 42 8.76 51.58 52.57
CA GLY A 42 9.80 51.71 53.62
C GLY A 42 10.46 53.10 53.66
N TYR A 43 10.73 53.69 52.47
CA TYR A 43 11.32 55.02 52.41
C TYR A 43 10.36 56.13 52.94
N VAL A 44 9.08 56.01 52.67
CA VAL A 44 8.09 56.96 53.20
C VAL A 44 8.03 56.90 54.73
N LEU A 45 8.06 55.72 55.34
CA LEU A 45 8.03 55.53 56.76
C LEU A 45 9.35 55.99 57.44
N GLN A 46 10.50 55.83 56.81
CA GLN A 46 11.81 56.23 57.34
C GLN A 46 11.98 57.74 57.26
N TYR A 47 11.44 58.45 56.22
CA TYR A 47 11.49 59.86 56.10
C TYR A 47 10.69 60.58 57.22
N GLN A 48 9.62 59.96 57.66
CA GLN A 48 8.84 60.48 58.79
C GLN A 48 9.63 60.46 60.14
N GLN A 49 10.63 59.53 60.25
CA GLN A 49 11.40 59.26 61.45
C GLN A 49 12.65 60.19 61.58
N ASP A 50 13.27 60.57 60.44
CA ASP A 50 14.58 61.22 60.41
C ASP A 50 14.59 62.76 60.25
N GLY A 51 13.45 63.43 60.12
CA GLY A 51 13.36 64.90 60.12
C GLY A 51 14.18 65.61 59.03
N GLY A 52 14.32 65.03 57.84
CA GLY A 52 15.10 65.59 56.72
C GLY A 52 14.41 66.83 56.06
N GLU A 53 15.20 67.88 55.90
CA GLU A 53 14.74 69.26 55.51
C GLU A 53 14.45 69.51 54.01
N ASP A 54 14.50 68.48 53.10
CA ASP A 54 14.59 68.77 51.65
C ASP A 54 13.39 68.40 50.77
N LEU A 55 12.28 67.96 51.29
CA LEU A 55 11.05 67.75 50.52
C LEU A 55 9.83 68.00 51.40
N THR A 56 9.46 69.26 51.57
CA THR A 56 8.24 69.68 52.25
C THR A 56 6.98 69.35 51.43
N ILE A 57 6.53 68.14 51.58
CA ILE A 57 5.10 67.90 51.46
C ILE A 57 4.57 68.16 52.88
N GLU A 58 4.07 69.41 53.17
CA GLU A 58 3.38 69.73 54.41
C GLU A 58 2.05 68.94 54.44
N ILE A 59 2.09 67.73 54.96
CA ILE A 59 0.89 66.95 55.31
C ILE A 59 0.61 67.35 56.75
N PRO A 60 -0.56 68.03 57.08
CA PRO A 60 -0.94 68.29 58.42
C PRO A 60 -0.86 67.05 59.32
N GLU A 61 -0.37 67.21 60.57
CA GLU A 61 -0.17 66.01 61.47
C GLU A 61 -1.45 65.25 61.72
N ASP A 62 -2.62 65.89 61.68
CA ASP A 62 -3.93 65.28 61.82
C ASP A 62 -4.36 64.45 60.59
N GLN A 63 -3.76 64.69 59.44
CA GLN A 63 -4.05 63.91 58.17
C GLN A 63 -2.95 62.88 57.84
N MET A 64 -1.86 62.84 58.55
CA MET A 64 -0.73 61.93 58.27
C MET A 64 -1.12 60.47 58.40
N SER A 65 -1.93 60.09 59.36
CA SER A 65 -2.42 58.72 59.52
C SER A 65 -3.28 58.27 58.38
N ASP A 66 -4.16 59.12 57.87
CA ASP A 66 -5.04 58.80 56.75
C ASP A 66 -4.28 58.74 55.43
N PHE A 67 -3.26 59.59 55.25
CA PHE A 67 -2.37 59.53 54.10
C PHE A 67 -1.58 58.17 54.05
N LEU A 68 -0.98 57.74 55.15
CA LEU A 68 -0.26 56.53 55.22
C LEU A 68 -1.14 55.29 54.95
N VAL A 69 -2.36 55.29 55.46
CA VAL A 69 -3.34 54.22 55.16
C VAL A 69 -3.74 54.22 53.69
N GLN A 70 -4.07 55.36 53.11
CA GLN A 70 -4.39 55.43 51.69
C GLN A 70 -3.23 55.04 50.79
N PHE A 71 -2.01 55.51 51.07
CA PHE A 71 -0.81 55.15 50.34
C PHE A 71 -0.51 53.63 50.40
N SER A 72 -0.60 53.01 51.58
CA SER A 72 -0.39 51.57 51.74
C SER A 72 -1.46 50.78 51.01
N GLN A 73 -2.70 51.26 50.96
CA GLN A 73 -3.80 50.61 50.22
C GLN A 73 -3.60 50.75 48.72
N GLU A 74 -3.15 51.89 48.21
CA GLU A 74 -2.85 52.10 46.81
C GLU A 74 -1.67 51.26 46.32
N VAL A 75 -0.61 51.08 47.16
CA VAL A 75 0.49 50.16 46.89
C VAL A 75 -0.01 48.72 46.83
N TYR A 76 -0.88 48.32 47.75
CA TYR A 76 -1.48 46.99 47.75
C TYR A 76 -2.31 46.71 46.51
N ASP A 77 -3.19 47.63 46.15
CA ASP A 77 -4.06 47.57 44.97
C ASP A 77 -3.23 47.51 43.68
N THR A 78 -2.17 48.33 43.60
CA THR A 78 -1.24 48.34 42.47
C THR A 78 -0.52 46.98 42.32
N LYS A 79 -0.06 46.36 43.43
CA LYS A 79 0.52 45.02 43.41
C LYS A 79 -0.44 43.96 42.88
N THR A 80 -1.70 43.99 43.35
CA THR A 80 -2.73 43.06 42.93
C THR A 80 -3.07 43.21 41.45
N ILE A 81 -3.20 44.45 40.96
CA ILE A 81 -3.43 44.75 39.55
C ILE A 81 -2.24 44.33 38.70
N PHE A 82 -1.01 44.58 39.14
CA PHE A 82 0.21 44.20 38.46
C PHE A 82 0.29 42.66 38.31
N GLY A 83 0.05 41.94 39.42
CA GLY A 83 0.01 40.47 39.40
C GLY A 83 -1.05 39.94 38.44
N ARG A 84 -2.29 40.46 38.49
CA ARG A 84 -3.39 40.03 37.60
C ARG A 84 -3.08 40.29 36.13
N LYS A 85 -2.54 41.48 35.81
CA LYS A 85 -2.11 41.82 34.44
C LYS A 85 -1.00 40.87 33.95
N GLY A 86 -0.02 40.55 34.80
CA GLY A 86 1.05 39.63 34.50
C GLY A 86 0.50 38.22 34.12
N TRP A 87 -0.43 37.70 34.91
CA TRP A 87 -1.06 36.41 34.61
C TRP A 87 -1.89 36.42 33.32
N CYS A 88 -2.63 37.50 33.04
CA CYS A 88 -3.35 37.64 31.78
C CYS A 88 -2.41 37.67 30.56
N ILE A 89 -1.31 38.43 30.64
CA ILE A 89 -0.29 38.48 29.58
C ILE A 89 0.34 37.11 29.38
N THR A 90 0.70 36.43 30.47
CA THR A 90 1.27 35.04 30.39
C THR A 90 0.31 34.09 29.69
N ALA A 91 -0.98 34.12 30.02
CA ALA A 91 -1.98 33.27 29.40
C ALA A 91 -2.11 33.54 27.88
N VAL A 92 -2.18 34.83 27.51
CA VAL A 92 -2.29 35.26 26.10
C VAL A 92 -1.06 34.83 25.29
N VAL A 93 0.14 35.09 25.81
CA VAL A 93 1.41 34.70 25.14
C VAL A 93 1.52 33.18 24.98
N THR A 94 1.14 32.44 26.02
CA THR A 94 1.18 30.98 25.96
C THR A 94 0.21 30.40 24.89
N LEU A 95 -1.02 30.91 24.86
CA LEU A 95 -2.01 30.49 23.86
C LEU A 95 -1.56 30.85 22.43
N PHE A 96 -1.06 32.06 22.23
CA PHE A 96 -0.58 32.50 20.93
C PHE A 96 0.64 31.67 20.45
N SER A 97 1.58 31.44 21.35
CA SER A 97 2.76 30.58 21.06
C SER A 97 2.36 29.14 20.75
N ALA A 98 1.37 28.59 21.44
CA ALA A 98 0.84 27.25 21.16
C ALA A 98 0.21 27.17 19.76
N ALA A 99 -0.55 28.21 19.36
CA ALA A 99 -1.12 28.28 18.02
C ALA A 99 -0.03 28.35 16.93
N ILE A 100 0.98 29.21 17.11
CA ILE A 100 2.12 29.30 16.19
C ILE A 100 2.86 27.96 16.11
N ALA A 101 3.16 27.33 17.24
CA ALA A 101 3.84 26.03 17.28
C ALA A 101 3.04 24.93 16.55
N TYR A 102 1.71 24.95 16.65
CA TYR A 102 0.86 24.02 15.92
C TYR A 102 0.99 24.18 14.40
N PHE A 103 0.92 25.42 13.90
CA PHE A 103 1.05 25.69 12.46
C PHE A 103 2.44 25.36 11.93
N ILE A 104 3.49 25.77 12.63
CA ILE A 104 4.88 25.49 12.22
C ILE A 104 5.15 24.00 12.23
N SER A 105 4.74 23.29 13.27
CA SER A 105 4.91 21.82 13.37
C SER A 105 4.14 21.08 12.27
N GLY A 106 2.92 21.55 11.93
CA GLY A 106 2.14 21.02 10.82
C GLY A 106 2.88 21.11 9.50
N LYS A 107 3.35 22.31 9.17
CA LYS A 107 4.08 22.57 7.92
C LYS A 107 5.44 21.87 7.85
N ALA A 108 6.14 21.78 8.98
CA ALA A 108 7.43 21.07 9.05
C ALA A 108 7.30 19.55 8.86
N LEU A 109 6.14 18.96 9.21
CA LEU A 109 5.89 17.51 9.09
C LEU A 109 5.17 17.12 7.78
N GLU A 110 4.77 18.08 6.95
CA GLU A 110 4.08 17.83 5.69
C GLU A 110 4.91 16.96 4.73
N PRO A 111 6.22 17.22 4.50
CA PRO A 111 7.04 16.38 3.64
C PRO A 111 7.15 14.92 4.11
N LEU A 112 7.14 14.69 5.42
CA LEU A 112 7.17 13.32 5.97
C LEU A 112 5.89 12.55 5.68
N LYS A 113 4.74 13.23 5.69
CA LYS A 113 3.45 12.62 5.33
C LYS A 113 3.41 12.26 3.85
N GLU A 114 3.90 13.15 3.00
CA GLU A 114 3.99 12.91 1.56
C GLU A 114 4.91 11.72 1.24
N LEU A 115 6.09 11.67 1.86
CA LEU A 115 7.00 10.53 1.75
C LEU A 115 6.35 9.21 2.17
N ALA A 116 5.61 9.22 3.30
CA ALA A 116 4.92 8.02 3.77
C ALA A 116 3.82 7.57 2.79
N GLN A 117 3.06 8.51 2.22
CA GLN A 117 2.01 8.21 1.23
C GLN A 117 2.60 7.74 -0.10
N GLN A 118 3.73 8.29 -0.54
CA GLN A 118 4.41 7.83 -1.74
C GLN A 118 4.99 6.42 -1.54
N ALA A 119 5.58 6.16 -0.37
CA ALA A 119 6.10 4.83 -0.03
C ALA A 119 5.00 3.76 0.09
N GLU A 120 3.79 4.13 0.52
CA GLU A 120 2.64 3.20 0.60
C GLU A 120 2.11 2.81 -0.79
N LYS A 121 2.33 3.64 -1.81
CA LYS A 121 1.93 3.37 -3.20
C LYS A 121 2.95 2.54 -3.98
N VAL A 122 4.09 2.22 -3.38
CA VAL A 122 5.13 1.42 -4.03
C VAL A 122 4.67 -0.03 -4.06
N ASP A 123 4.51 -0.57 -5.26
CA ASP A 123 4.24 -1.97 -5.54
C ASP A 123 5.35 -2.54 -6.45
N GLN A 124 5.42 -3.87 -6.62
CA GLN A 124 6.42 -4.52 -7.47
C GLN A 124 6.42 -3.99 -8.91
N ASP A 125 5.24 -3.60 -9.41
CA ASP A 125 5.04 -3.17 -10.79
C ASP A 125 5.42 -1.70 -11.04
N ASN A 126 5.51 -0.86 -10.01
CA ASN A 126 5.82 0.56 -10.13
C ASN A 126 7.15 0.99 -9.45
N LEU A 127 7.96 0.03 -9.00
CA LEU A 127 9.23 0.26 -8.30
C LEU A 127 10.21 1.19 -9.06
N VAL A 128 10.17 1.16 -10.40
CA VAL A 128 11.05 1.96 -11.26
C VAL A 128 10.53 3.38 -11.44
N ASP A 129 9.21 3.54 -11.46
CA ASP A 129 8.54 4.81 -11.77
C ASP A 129 8.34 5.69 -10.52
N VAL A 130 8.25 5.07 -9.33
CA VAL A 130 8.09 5.81 -8.08
C VAL A 130 9.44 6.33 -7.62
N ARG A 131 9.64 7.66 -7.74
CA ARG A 131 10.77 8.38 -7.15
C ARG A 131 10.27 9.37 -6.14
N LEU A 132 10.81 9.29 -4.93
CA LEU A 132 10.56 10.27 -3.89
C LEU A 132 11.25 11.58 -4.25
N GLU A 133 10.54 12.70 -4.13
CA GLU A 133 11.08 14.03 -4.42
C GLU A 133 12.27 14.35 -3.51
N GLU A 134 13.39 14.76 -4.12
CA GLU A 134 14.60 15.16 -3.40
C GLU A 134 14.65 16.67 -3.11
N ASN A 135 13.66 17.43 -3.60
CA ASN A 135 13.63 18.89 -3.48
C ASN A 135 13.02 19.37 -2.15
N THR A 136 13.38 18.70 -1.06
CA THR A 136 12.91 18.97 0.31
C THR A 136 14.04 19.56 1.18
N VAL A 137 13.72 19.85 2.45
CA VAL A 137 14.67 20.27 3.49
C VAL A 137 15.82 19.26 3.60
N ALA A 138 17.02 19.72 3.92
CA ALA A 138 18.26 18.91 3.87
C ALA A 138 18.16 17.57 4.60
N GLU A 139 17.48 17.54 5.75
CA GLU A 139 17.29 16.34 6.57
C GLU A 139 16.41 15.29 5.88
N PHE A 140 15.39 15.72 5.17
CA PHE A 140 14.50 14.82 4.41
C PHE A 140 15.12 14.40 3.07
N ARG A 141 15.99 15.21 2.47
CA ARG A 141 16.70 14.85 1.25
C ARG A 141 17.54 13.59 1.42
N GLN A 142 18.27 13.48 2.51
CA GLN A 142 19.08 12.28 2.80
C GLN A 142 18.18 11.03 2.98
N LEU A 143 17.02 11.19 3.59
CA LEU A 143 16.05 10.10 3.73
C LEU A 143 15.49 9.69 2.36
N SER A 144 15.02 10.66 1.54
CA SER A 144 14.52 10.40 0.18
C SER A 144 15.56 9.68 -0.68
N GLN A 145 16.82 10.13 -0.63
CA GLN A 145 17.93 9.49 -1.36
C GLN A 145 18.16 8.05 -0.89
N SER A 146 18.14 7.81 0.43
CA SER A 146 18.31 6.45 0.98
C SER A 146 17.19 5.52 0.55
N VAL A 147 15.94 6.01 0.55
CA VAL A 147 14.78 5.23 0.10
C VAL A 147 14.85 5.00 -1.41
N ASN A 148 15.17 6.02 -2.22
CA ASN A 148 15.33 5.87 -3.67
C ASN A 148 16.44 4.85 -4.02
N GLN A 149 17.55 4.84 -3.28
CA GLN A 149 18.60 3.83 -3.44
C GLN A 149 18.11 2.43 -3.09
N MET A 150 17.28 2.29 -2.03
CA MET A 150 16.69 1.00 -1.67
C MET A 150 15.73 0.52 -2.77
N LEU A 151 14.86 1.39 -3.29
CA LEU A 151 13.94 1.08 -4.39
C LEU A 151 14.71 0.64 -5.65
N ASN A 152 15.78 1.35 -6.02
CA ASN A 152 16.62 0.96 -7.14
C ASN A 152 17.29 -0.41 -6.95
N ARG A 153 17.76 -0.74 -5.74
CA ARG A 153 18.33 -2.07 -5.43
C ARG A 153 17.28 -3.17 -5.52
N LEU A 154 16.05 -2.90 -5.04
CA LEU A 154 14.95 -3.84 -5.13
C LEU A 154 14.55 -4.08 -6.59
N ALA A 155 14.37 -3.02 -7.38
CA ALA A 155 14.07 -3.12 -8.81
C ALA A 155 15.14 -3.95 -9.53
N HIS A 156 16.41 -3.65 -9.31
CA HIS A 156 17.51 -4.41 -9.90
C HIS A 156 17.53 -5.89 -9.46
N SER A 157 17.20 -6.19 -8.20
CA SER A 157 17.10 -7.56 -7.71
C SER A 157 15.97 -8.33 -8.37
N PHE A 158 14.81 -7.70 -8.59
CA PHE A 158 13.70 -8.32 -9.33
C PHE A 158 14.04 -8.55 -10.79
N ASP A 159 14.72 -7.59 -11.45
CA ASP A 159 15.17 -7.75 -12.83
C ASP A 159 16.15 -8.92 -12.97
N LEU A 160 17.11 -9.04 -12.05
CA LEU A 160 18.05 -10.18 -12.04
C LEU A 160 17.30 -11.49 -11.81
N GLN A 161 16.30 -11.53 -10.92
CA GLN A 161 15.50 -12.71 -10.68
C GLN A 161 14.68 -13.10 -11.92
N ARG A 162 14.08 -12.14 -12.63
CA ARG A 162 13.36 -12.36 -13.89
C ARG A 162 14.31 -12.89 -14.98
N GLN A 163 15.46 -12.25 -15.16
CA GLN A 163 16.46 -12.71 -16.12
C GLN A 163 16.96 -14.11 -15.81
N PHE A 164 17.21 -14.42 -14.54
CA PHE A 164 17.61 -15.76 -14.11
C PHE A 164 16.54 -16.80 -14.45
N ALA A 165 15.27 -16.53 -14.13
CA ALA A 165 14.15 -17.40 -14.45
C ALA A 165 14.02 -17.62 -15.98
N GLY A 166 14.14 -16.53 -16.77
CA GLY A 166 14.11 -16.57 -18.22
C GLY A 166 15.25 -17.41 -18.82
N ASN A 167 16.48 -17.16 -18.37
CA ASN A 167 17.64 -17.91 -18.85
C ASN A 167 17.58 -19.38 -18.44
N ALA A 168 17.20 -19.68 -17.20
CA ALA A 168 17.05 -21.06 -16.74
C ALA A 168 15.98 -21.82 -17.55
N ALA A 169 14.86 -21.16 -17.85
CA ALA A 169 13.81 -21.75 -18.66
C ALA A 169 14.27 -21.98 -20.12
N HIS A 170 15.04 -21.07 -20.72
CA HIS A 170 15.64 -21.29 -22.05
C HIS A 170 16.61 -22.48 -22.07
N GLU A 171 17.49 -22.58 -21.06
CA GLU A 171 18.44 -23.67 -20.92
C GLU A 171 17.78 -25.03 -20.64
N LEU A 172 16.60 -25.04 -20.02
CA LEU A 172 15.80 -26.26 -19.78
C LEU A 172 14.99 -26.71 -21.01
N LYS A 173 14.55 -25.77 -21.85
CA LYS A 173 13.74 -26.09 -23.04
C LYS A 173 14.47 -27.02 -24.01
N THR A 174 15.74 -26.77 -24.25
CA THR A 174 16.55 -27.55 -25.22
C THR A 174 16.74 -29.01 -24.79
N PRO A 175 17.21 -29.35 -23.56
CA PRO A 175 17.35 -30.74 -23.16
C PRO A 175 16.01 -31.48 -23.08
N LEU A 176 14.92 -30.80 -22.70
CA LEU A 176 13.58 -31.41 -22.69
C LEU A 176 13.12 -31.75 -24.09
N ALA A 177 13.33 -30.87 -25.08
CA ALA A 177 13.00 -31.15 -26.48
C ALA A 177 13.83 -32.35 -27.04
N ILE A 178 15.10 -32.44 -26.67
CA ILE A 178 15.97 -33.58 -27.07
C ILE A 178 15.49 -34.89 -26.43
N MET A 179 15.12 -34.86 -25.13
CA MET A 179 14.59 -36.07 -24.45
C MET A 179 13.26 -36.48 -25.07
N GLN A 180 12.37 -35.55 -25.36
CA GLN A 180 11.10 -35.85 -26.03
C GLN A 180 11.31 -36.50 -27.39
N ALA A 181 12.15 -35.89 -28.27
CA ALA A 181 12.45 -36.44 -29.58
C ALA A 181 13.06 -37.86 -29.51
N LYS A 182 13.97 -38.12 -28.54
CA LYS A 182 14.55 -39.45 -28.35
C LYS A 182 13.52 -40.49 -27.92
N LEU A 183 12.57 -40.12 -27.06
CA LEU A 183 11.50 -41.06 -26.65
C LEU A 183 10.51 -41.32 -27.78
N GLU A 184 10.20 -40.32 -28.60
CA GLU A 184 9.36 -40.45 -29.79
C GLU A 184 10.01 -41.42 -30.79
N ILE A 185 11.31 -41.24 -31.09
CA ILE A 185 12.06 -42.15 -31.97
C ILE A 185 12.09 -43.59 -31.38
N PHE A 186 12.35 -43.69 -30.06
CA PHE A 186 12.37 -45.03 -29.41
C PHE A 186 10.99 -45.70 -29.48
N ALA A 187 9.91 -44.98 -29.30
CA ALA A 187 8.54 -45.48 -29.42
C ALA A 187 8.22 -45.99 -30.85
N GLU A 188 8.68 -45.23 -31.88
CA GLU A 188 8.50 -45.60 -33.29
C GLU A 188 9.33 -46.85 -33.68
N GLU A 189 10.59 -46.91 -33.27
CA GLU A 189 11.49 -48.03 -33.58
C GLU A 189 11.09 -49.33 -32.87
N HIS A 190 10.41 -49.26 -31.72
CA HIS A 190 10.07 -50.40 -30.85
C HIS A 190 8.55 -50.63 -30.76
N MET A 191 7.81 -50.47 -31.83
CA MET A 191 6.33 -50.65 -31.87
C MET A 191 5.85 -52.06 -31.45
N ASN A 192 6.71 -53.07 -31.37
CA ASN A 192 6.42 -54.42 -30.91
C ASN A 192 7.00 -54.77 -29.53
N THR A 193 7.24 -53.76 -28.72
CA THR A 193 7.80 -53.94 -27.36
C THR A 193 6.76 -54.51 -26.41
N ASP A 194 7.20 -55.10 -25.30
CA ASP A 194 6.34 -55.58 -24.23
C ASP A 194 5.54 -54.42 -23.61
N ALA A 195 4.36 -54.71 -23.09
CA ALA A 195 3.41 -53.71 -22.56
C ALA A 195 4.04 -52.85 -21.46
N GLU A 196 4.96 -53.37 -20.65
CA GLU A 196 5.64 -52.69 -19.57
C GLU A 196 6.58 -51.58 -20.11
N THR A 197 7.34 -51.86 -21.17
CA THR A 197 8.21 -50.85 -21.80
C THR A 197 7.39 -49.75 -22.50
N ALA A 198 6.28 -50.11 -23.16
CA ALA A 198 5.39 -49.15 -23.78
C ALA A 198 4.75 -48.18 -22.73
N GLU A 199 4.33 -48.71 -21.57
CA GLU A 199 3.80 -47.93 -20.47
C GLU A 199 4.86 -46.98 -19.88
N LEU A 200 6.10 -47.46 -19.71
CA LEU A 200 7.22 -46.65 -19.22
C LEU A 200 7.53 -45.50 -20.18
N VAL A 201 7.59 -45.74 -21.48
CA VAL A 201 7.84 -44.70 -22.50
C VAL A 201 6.72 -43.68 -22.51
N HIS A 202 5.47 -44.11 -22.45
CA HIS A 202 4.32 -43.22 -22.36
C HIS A 202 4.40 -42.34 -21.13
N PHE A 203 4.69 -42.90 -19.96
CA PHE A 203 4.86 -42.16 -18.71
C PHE A 203 5.98 -41.12 -18.81
N GLN A 204 7.15 -41.47 -19.33
CA GLN A 204 8.27 -40.54 -19.50
C GLN A 204 7.94 -39.44 -20.48
N THR A 205 7.26 -39.70 -21.59
CA THR A 205 6.81 -38.70 -22.56
C THR A 205 5.86 -37.69 -21.91
N GLU A 206 4.93 -38.19 -21.11
CA GLU A 206 3.99 -37.34 -20.37
C GLU A 206 4.72 -36.43 -19.36
N GLN A 207 5.72 -36.94 -18.61
CA GLN A 207 6.51 -36.15 -17.68
C GLN A 207 7.32 -35.04 -18.40
N ILE A 208 7.92 -35.38 -19.55
CA ILE A 208 8.68 -34.39 -20.34
C ILE A 208 7.76 -33.31 -20.92
N ALA A 209 6.62 -33.69 -21.46
CA ALA A 209 5.61 -32.74 -21.96
C ALA A 209 5.16 -31.80 -20.85
N ARG A 210 4.96 -32.32 -19.63
CA ARG A 210 4.62 -31.54 -18.45
C ARG A 210 5.73 -30.56 -18.05
N LEU A 211 6.99 -31.00 -17.99
CA LEU A 211 8.13 -30.13 -17.69
C LEU A 211 8.30 -29.03 -18.76
N SER A 212 8.12 -29.40 -20.02
CA SER A 212 8.16 -28.43 -21.13
C SER A 212 7.07 -27.35 -21.01
N ALA A 213 5.86 -27.73 -20.61
CA ALA A 213 4.78 -26.77 -20.35
C ALA A 213 5.10 -25.82 -19.18
N LEU A 214 5.68 -26.36 -18.08
CA LEU A 214 6.17 -25.57 -16.94
C LEU A 214 7.19 -24.51 -17.35
N VAL A 215 8.22 -24.96 -18.08
CA VAL A 215 9.30 -24.09 -18.58
C VAL A 215 8.74 -23.01 -19.48
N ARG A 216 7.79 -23.35 -20.37
CA ARG A 216 7.12 -22.37 -21.24
C ARG A 216 6.40 -21.30 -20.45
N THR A 217 5.60 -21.70 -19.45
CA THR A 217 4.86 -20.75 -18.62
C THR A 217 5.80 -19.86 -17.81
N LEU A 218 6.93 -20.38 -17.31
CA LEU A 218 7.94 -19.56 -16.64
C LEU A 218 8.56 -18.52 -17.57
N LEU A 219 8.84 -18.88 -18.83
CA LEU A 219 9.32 -17.96 -19.86
C LEU A 219 8.28 -16.87 -20.17
N GLU A 220 7.01 -17.27 -20.32
CA GLU A 220 5.92 -16.34 -20.53
C GLU A 220 5.87 -15.31 -19.38
N MET A 221 5.87 -15.77 -18.13
CA MET A 221 5.86 -14.89 -16.94
C MET A 221 7.07 -13.96 -16.87
N SER A 222 8.26 -14.44 -17.26
CA SER A 222 9.48 -13.62 -17.28
C SER A 222 9.42 -12.48 -18.31
N ASN A 223 8.69 -12.66 -19.41
CA ASN A 223 8.68 -11.73 -20.54
C ASN A 223 7.40 -10.84 -20.60
N LEU A 224 6.46 -11.01 -19.69
CA LEU A 224 5.16 -10.30 -19.72
C LEU A 224 5.29 -8.78 -19.82
N GLN A 225 6.22 -8.18 -19.11
CA GLN A 225 6.41 -6.72 -19.09
C GLN A 225 6.93 -6.15 -20.43
N ALA A 226 7.64 -6.96 -21.22
CA ALA A 226 8.18 -6.54 -22.51
C ALA A 226 7.14 -6.55 -23.65
N VAL A 227 5.94 -7.11 -23.41
CA VAL A 227 4.87 -7.19 -24.41
C VAL A 227 4.17 -5.84 -24.53
N PRO A 228 4.07 -5.25 -25.75
CA PRO A 228 3.30 -4.02 -25.98
C PRO A 228 1.83 -4.21 -25.57
N ARG A 229 1.18 -3.12 -25.11
CA ARG A 229 -0.21 -3.11 -24.59
C ARG A 229 -1.00 -1.94 -25.16
N ASP A 230 -0.88 -1.71 -26.45
CA ASP A 230 -1.46 -0.59 -27.20
C ASP A 230 -2.48 -1.02 -28.27
N ASP A 231 -2.81 -2.33 -28.32
CA ASP A 231 -3.85 -2.84 -29.22
C ASP A 231 -5.25 -2.45 -28.73
N CYS A 232 -6.16 -2.19 -29.69
CA CYS A 232 -7.59 -2.06 -29.42
C CYS A 232 -8.22 -3.46 -29.54
N ILE A 233 -8.64 -4.03 -28.43
CA ILE A 233 -9.10 -5.41 -28.30
C ILE A 233 -10.62 -5.46 -28.24
N GLU A 234 -11.25 -6.21 -29.13
CA GLU A 234 -12.68 -6.53 -29.10
C GLU A 234 -12.90 -7.81 -28.28
N LEU A 235 -13.46 -7.66 -27.06
CA LEU A 235 -13.54 -8.77 -26.10
C LEU A 235 -14.53 -9.87 -26.53
N ALA A 236 -15.61 -9.55 -27.23
CA ALA A 236 -16.60 -10.55 -27.66
C ALA A 236 -16.03 -11.51 -28.73
N PRO A 237 -15.38 -11.06 -29.82
CA PRO A 237 -14.69 -11.96 -30.74
C PRO A 237 -13.59 -12.80 -30.10
N LEU A 238 -12.84 -12.22 -29.18
CA LEU A 238 -11.79 -12.94 -28.45
C LEU A 238 -12.37 -14.07 -27.58
N ALA A 239 -13.52 -13.85 -26.95
CA ALA A 239 -14.22 -14.90 -26.21
C ALA A 239 -14.73 -16.01 -27.15
N ASP A 240 -15.24 -15.67 -28.34
CA ASP A 240 -15.67 -16.63 -29.37
C ASP A 240 -14.52 -17.54 -29.81
N GLU A 241 -13.34 -16.97 -30.03
CA GLU A 241 -12.12 -17.71 -30.37
C GLU A 241 -11.75 -18.70 -29.28
N ILE A 242 -11.72 -18.27 -28.01
CA ILE A 242 -11.40 -19.12 -26.86
C ILE A 242 -12.40 -20.27 -26.69
N VAL A 243 -13.69 -20.00 -26.85
CA VAL A 243 -14.72 -21.03 -26.79
C VAL A 243 -14.52 -22.05 -27.92
N THR A 244 -14.18 -21.60 -29.12
CA THR A 244 -13.89 -22.47 -30.25
C THR A 244 -12.69 -23.37 -29.96
N ASP A 245 -11.59 -22.81 -29.49
CA ASP A 245 -10.35 -23.54 -29.19
C ASP A 245 -10.51 -24.52 -28.04
N LEU A 246 -11.33 -24.22 -27.04
CA LEU A 246 -11.55 -25.08 -25.86
C LEU A 246 -12.73 -26.05 -26.01
N THR A 247 -13.53 -25.96 -27.07
CA THR A 247 -14.64 -26.87 -27.34
C THR A 247 -14.23 -28.35 -27.37
N PRO A 248 -13.10 -28.77 -28.01
CA PRO A 248 -12.67 -30.16 -27.96
C PRO A 248 -12.36 -30.68 -26.55
N LEU A 249 -11.75 -29.81 -25.70
CA LEU A 249 -11.47 -30.15 -24.31
C LEU A 249 -12.75 -30.27 -23.49
N ALA A 250 -13.69 -29.36 -23.68
CA ALA A 250 -15.00 -29.36 -23.02
C ALA A 250 -15.80 -30.60 -23.37
N GLN A 251 -15.86 -30.99 -24.67
CA GLN A 251 -16.50 -32.21 -25.13
C GLN A 251 -15.89 -33.47 -24.51
N LYS A 252 -14.55 -33.56 -24.48
CA LYS A 252 -13.83 -34.69 -23.83
C LYS A 252 -14.18 -34.80 -22.33
N LYS A 253 -14.41 -33.68 -21.67
CA LYS A 253 -14.78 -33.59 -20.26
C LYS A 253 -16.28 -33.65 -20.00
N GLN A 254 -17.12 -33.67 -21.03
CA GLN A 254 -18.59 -33.60 -20.97
C GLN A 254 -19.07 -32.32 -20.25
N VAL A 255 -18.41 -31.18 -20.52
CA VAL A 255 -18.76 -29.85 -19.99
C VAL A 255 -19.38 -29.02 -21.10
N THR A 256 -20.46 -28.29 -20.78
CA THR A 256 -21.11 -27.38 -21.72
C THR A 256 -20.59 -25.96 -21.54
N LEU A 257 -20.21 -25.29 -22.65
CA LEU A 257 -19.78 -23.90 -22.65
C LEU A 257 -20.93 -23.00 -23.04
N TYR A 258 -21.13 -21.91 -22.27
CA TYR A 258 -22.08 -20.85 -22.55
C TYR A 258 -21.32 -19.53 -22.58
N GLN A 259 -21.78 -18.59 -23.43
CA GLN A 259 -21.21 -17.24 -23.45
C GLN A 259 -22.32 -16.20 -23.60
N GLU A 260 -22.12 -15.06 -22.92
CA GLU A 260 -22.97 -13.88 -23.01
C GLU A 260 -22.05 -12.65 -22.94
N CYS A 261 -21.72 -12.09 -24.09
CA CYS A 261 -20.70 -11.05 -24.22
C CYS A 261 -21.31 -9.79 -24.81
N GLU A 262 -21.16 -8.66 -24.08
CA GLU A 262 -21.42 -7.33 -24.65
C GLU A 262 -20.27 -6.92 -25.58
N ASP A 263 -20.56 -6.08 -26.56
CA ASP A 263 -19.56 -5.50 -27.43
C ASP A 263 -18.74 -4.43 -26.68
N ILE A 264 -17.59 -4.81 -26.17
CA ILE A 264 -16.71 -4.00 -25.34
C ILE A 264 -15.30 -4.02 -25.92
N HIS A 265 -14.70 -2.84 -25.99
CA HIS A 265 -13.33 -2.64 -26.44
C HIS A 265 -12.49 -2.17 -25.26
N ILE A 266 -11.26 -2.68 -25.16
CA ILE A 266 -10.24 -2.25 -24.19
C ILE A 266 -8.93 -1.97 -24.91
N ILE A 267 -8.07 -1.19 -24.29
CA ILE A 267 -6.69 -1.01 -24.76
C ILE A 267 -5.78 -1.96 -23.96
N GLY A 268 -4.99 -2.75 -24.68
CA GLY A 268 -4.13 -3.73 -24.03
C GLY A 268 -3.30 -4.55 -25.02
N SER A 269 -2.82 -5.71 -24.59
CA SER A 269 -2.20 -6.71 -25.47
C SER A 269 -3.19 -7.82 -25.77
N ASP A 270 -3.57 -7.99 -27.02
CA ASP A 270 -4.48 -9.03 -27.48
C ASP A 270 -4.02 -10.43 -27.04
N ALA A 271 -2.75 -10.76 -27.27
CA ALA A 271 -2.17 -12.04 -26.87
C ALA A 271 -2.22 -12.29 -25.36
N LEU A 272 -2.01 -11.27 -24.53
CA LEU A 272 -2.05 -11.43 -23.07
C LEU A 272 -3.49 -11.58 -22.57
N ILE A 273 -4.43 -10.79 -23.07
CA ILE A 273 -5.84 -10.89 -22.68
C ILE A 273 -6.42 -12.24 -23.13
N TYR A 274 -6.11 -12.69 -24.35
CA TYR A 274 -6.43 -14.05 -24.81
C TYR A 274 -5.90 -15.09 -23.81
N ARG A 275 -4.61 -15.02 -23.46
CA ARG A 275 -3.96 -15.96 -22.56
C ARG A 275 -4.57 -15.98 -21.16
N MET A 276 -4.95 -14.82 -20.66
CA MET A 276 -5.63 -14.66 -19.37
C MET A 276 -6.99 -15.36 -19.37
N LEU A 277 -7.84 -15.03 -20.31
CA LEU A 277 -9.18 -15.60 -20.40
C LEU A 277 -9.14 -17.09 -20.74
N PHE A 278 -8.23 -17.53 -21.64
CA PHE A 278 -7.98 -18.93 -21.93
C PHE A 278 -7.64 -19.75 -20.67
N ASN A 279 -6.73 -19.24 -19.81
CA ASN A 279 -6.37 -19.93 -18.55
C ASN A 279 -7.57 -20.06 -17.59
N LEU A 280 -8.42 -19.02 -17.51
CA LEU A 280 -9.61 -19.08 -16.66
C LEU A 280 -10.61 -20.12 -17.17
N VAL A 281 -10.92 -20.12 -18.47
CA VAL A 281 -11.88 -21.05 -19.07
C VAL A 281 -11.33 -22.48 -19.07
N GLU A 282 -10.05 -22.67 -19.37
CA GLU A 282 -9.38 -23.97 -19.31
C GLU A 282 -9.44 -24.56 -17.89
N ASN A 283 -9.17 -23.75 -16.86
CA ASN A 283 -9.30 -24.17 -15.47
C ASN A 283 -10.75 -24.54 -15.13
N ALA A 284 -11.73 -23.72 -15.54
CA ALA A 284 -13.15 -23.98 -15.32
C ALA A 284 -13.62 -25.30 -15.94
N ILE A 285 -13.05 -25.71 -17.11
CA ILE A 285 -13.31 -27.00 -17.73
C ILE A 285 -12.59 -28.14 -17.00
N LYS A 286 -11.30 -27.96 -16.68
CA LYS A 286 -10.44 -29.01 -16.06
C LYS A 286 -10.94 -29.44 -14.69
N TYR A 287 -11.41 -28.49 -13.87
CA TYR A 287 -11.87 -28.73 -12.52
C TYR A 287 -13.41 -28.88 -12.42
N ASN A 288 -14.08 -28.97 -13.57
CA ASN A 288 -15.51 -29.28 -13.62
C ASN A 288 -15.78 -30.77 -13.46
N GLN A 289 -17.05 -31.07 -13.23
CA GLN A 289 -17.57 -32.44 -13.21
C GLN A 289 -18.29 -32.80 -14.53
N PRO A 290 -18.34 -34.07 -14.93
CA PRO A 290 -19.09 -34.48 -16.11
C PRO A 290 -20.56 -34.03 -16.01
N GLY A 291 -21.08 -33.46 -17.09
CA GLY A 291 -22.42 -32.86 -17.15
C GLY A 291 -22.52 -31.44 -16.58
N GLY A 292 -21.41 -30.87 -16.11
CA GLY A 292 -21.35 -29.50 -15.66
C GLY A 292 -21.29 -28.45 -16.79
N SER A 293 -21.21 -27.19 -16.40
CA SER A 293 -21.15 -26.07 -17.34
C SER A 293 -20.12 -25.02 -16.96
N VAL A 294 -19.69 -24.26 -17.93
CA VAL A 294 -18.87 -23.04 -17.78
C VAL A 294 -19.58 -21.91 -18.50
N GLN A 295 -19.81 -20.81 -17.82
CA GLN A 295 -20.41 -19.61 -18.37
C GLN A 295 -19.38 -18.47 -18.42
N ILE A 296 -19.20 -17.91 -19.61
CA ILE A 296 -18.35 -16.74 -19.84
C ILE A 296 -19.27 -15.54 -20.01
N THR A 297 -19.08 -14.50 -19.20
CA THR A 297 -19.86 -13.26 -19.30
C THR A 297 -18.92 -12.07 -19.43
N ILE A 298 -19.16 -11.22 -20.40
CA ILE A 298 -18.44 -9.95 -20.57
C ILE A 298 -19.47 -8.82 -20.53
N SER A 299 -19.31 -7.91 -19.56
CA SER A 299 -20.26 -6.81 -19.32
C SER A 299 -19.53 -5.54 -18.90
N ARG A 300 -20.21 -4.40 -19.04
CA ARG A 300 -19.69 -3.11 -18.57
C ARG A 300 -20.24 -2.77 -17.20
N SER A 301 -19.35 -2.41 -16.26
CA SER A 301 -19.76 -1.91 -14.95
C SER A 301 -18.81 -0.83 -14.45
N ASN A 302 -19.34 0.31 -14.00
CA ASN A 302 -18.58 1.43 -13.42
C ASN A 302 -17.40 1.91 -14.28
N GLY A 303 -17.55 1.92 -15.62
CA GLY A 303 -16.49 2.33 -16.54
C GLY A 303 -15.36 1.31 -16.72
N LYS A 304 -15.60 0.07 -16.30
CA LYS A 304 -14.67 -1.06 -16.47
C LYS A 304 -15.32 -2.17 -17.29
N ALA A 305 -14.52 -2.90 -18.02
CA ALA A 305 -14.88 -4.18 -18.61
C ALA A 305 -14.78 -5.27 -17.51
N ILE A 306 -15.86 -6.00 -17.32
CA ILE A 306 -15.96 -7.08 -16.35
C ILE A 306 -16.07 -8.41 -17.08
N LEU A 307 -15.02 -9.23 -16.97
CA LEU A 307 -14.96 -10.58 -17.53
C LEU A 307 -15.22 -11.57 -16.41
N ARG A 308 -16.29 -12.36 -16.50
CA ARG A 308 -16.63 -13.41 -15.53
C ARG A 308 -16.58 -14.77 -16.16
N VAL A 309 -15.94 -15.70 -15.48
CA VAL A 309 -15.93 -17.13 -15.82
C VAL A 309 -16.48 -17.88 -14.62
N ALA A 310 -17.68 -18.42 -14.77
CA ALA A 310 -18.38 -19.19 -13.73
C ALA A 310 -18.40 -20.67 -14.11
N ASP A 311 -18.04 -21.56 -13.20
CA ASP A 311 -18.09 -22.99 -13.37
C ASP A 311 -19.00 -23.66 -12.33
N THR A 312 -19.44 -24.88 -12.63
CA THR A 312 -20.21 -25.74 -11.73
C THR A 312 -19.35 -26.90 -11.18
N GLY A 313 -18.05 -26.69 -11.05
CA GLY A 313 -17.07 -27.68 -10.64
C GLY A 313 -16.97 -27.92 -9.15
N CYS A 314 -15.80 -28.36 -8.69
CA CYS A 314 -15.61 -28.72 -7.28
C CYS A 314 -15.49 -27.51 -6.32
N GLY A 315 -15.39 -26.30 -6.85
CA GLY A 315 -15.17 -25.09 -6.04
C GLY A 315 -13.78 -25.00 -5.41
N ILE A 316 -13.55 -23.89 -4.70
CA ILE A 316 -12.30 -23.61 -4.00
C ILE A 316 -12.62 -23.45 -2.50
N PRO A 317 -12.02 -24.25 -1.60
CA PRO A 317 -12.18 -24.07 -0.16
C PRO A 317 -11.71 -22.69 0.29
N ASP A 318 -12.43 -22.08 1.24
CA ASP A 318 -12.18 -20.71 1.70
C ASP A 318 -10.74 -20.50 2.21
N GLU A 319 -10.14 -21.52 2.82
CA GLU A 319 -8.77 -21.47 3.35
C GLU A 319 -7.69 -21.28 2.26
N TYR A 320 -8.00 -21.60 1.01
CA TYR A 320 -7.04 -21.52 -0.11
C TYR A 320 -7.25 -20.32 -1.03
N ARG A 321 -8.35 -19.55 -0.90
CA ARG A 321 -8.72 -18.46 -1.80
C ARG A 321 -7.65 -17.39 -1.93
N THR A 322 -6.94 -17.08 -0.85
CA THR A 322 -5.84 -16.11 -0.87
C THR A 322 -4.59 -16.63 -1.58
N SER A 323 -4.39 -17.96 -1.59
CA SER A 323 -3.17 -18.59 -2.09
C SER A 323 -3.29 -19.16 -3.51
N ILE A 324 -4.51 -19.26 -4.08
CA ILE A 324 -4.70 -19.83 -5.43
C ILE A 324 -3.99 -19.05 -6.54
N PHE A 325 -3.69 -17.78 -6.32
CA PHE A 325 -2.97 -16.92 -7.24
C PHE A 325 -1.43 -16.93 -7.00
N GLU A 326 -0.95 -17.67 -6.01
CA GLU A 326 0.50 -17.84 -5.80
C GLU A 326 1.08 -18.81 -6.82
N PRO A 327 2.28 -18.53 -7.37
CA PRO A 327 2.96 -19.46 -8.28
C PRO A 327 3.17 -20.84 -7.63
N PHE A 328 2.91 -21.91 -8.39
CA PHE A 328 3.03 -23.31 -7.96
C PHE A 328 2.04 -23.78 -6.89
N PHE A 329 1.12 -22.91 -6.46
CA PHE A 329 0.10 -23.30 -5.49
C PHE A 329 -0.94 -24.23 -6.11
N ARG A 330 -1.41 -25.20 -5.32
CA ARG A 330 -2.42 -26.21 -5.73
C ARG A 330 -3.16 -26.69 -4.49
N VAL A 331 -4.50 -26.72 -4.54
CA VAL A 331 -5.36 -27.19 -3.45
C VAL A 331 -5.14 -28.68 -3.15
N ASP A 332 -4.99 -29.52 -4.19
CA ASP A 332 -4.75 -30.96 -4.05
C ASP A 332 -3.58 -31.39 -4.93
N LYS A 333 -2.46 -31.76 -4.30
CA LYS A 333 -1.23 -32.21 -5.00
C LYS A 333 -1.37 -33.59 -5.66
N SER A 334 -2.33 -34.40 -5.24
CA SER A 334 -2.52 -35.76 -5.76
C SER A 334 -3.43 -35.79 -6.99
N ARG A 335 -4.63 -35.26 -6.90
CA ARG A 335 -5.62 -35.17 -7.99
C ARG A 335 -5.15 -34.33 -9.17
N SER A 336 -4.47 -33.27 -8.88
CA SER A 336 -4.00 -32.36 -9.90
C SER A 336 -2.74 -32.85 -10.64
N ARG A 337 -2.08 -33.93 -10.19
CA ARG A 337 -1.05 -34.59 -11.00
C ARG A 337 -1.64 -35.28 -12.24
N GLU A 338 -2.79 -35.89 -12.11
CA GLU A 338 -3.50 -36.54 -13.23
C GLU A 338 -4.09 -35.51 -14.22
N MET A 339 -4.39 -34.27 -13.78
CA MET A 339 -4.95 -33.21 -14.62
C MET A 339 -3.89 -32.29 -15.26
N GLY A 340 -2.60 -32.52 -15.05
CA GLY A 340 -1.50 -31.91 -15.82
C GLY A 340 -1.20 -30.43 -15.53
N GLY A 341 -1.78 -29.79 -14.49
CA GLY A 341 -1.58 -28.38 -14.20
C GLY A 341 -0.31 -28.09 -13.39
N ALA A 342 0.42 -27.02 -13.73
CA ALA A 342 1.65 -26.56 -13.08
C ALA A 342 1.43 -25.69 -11.84
N GLY A 343 0.20 -25.21 -11.60
CA GLY A 343 -0.08 -24.21 -10.57
C GLY A 343 0.41 -22.78 -10.94
N LEU A 344 0.61 -22.51 -12.23
CA LEU A 344 1.07 -21.22 -12.73
C LEU A 344 -0.03 -20.42 -13.46
N GLY A 345 -1.12 -21.07 -13.87
CA GLY A 345 -2.15 -20.43 -14.71
C GLY A 345 -2.85 -19.27 -14.02
N LEU A 346 -3.27 -19.42 -12.75
CA LEU A 346 -3.93 -18.34 -12.01
C LEU A 346 -2.95 -17.23 -11.58
N ALA A 347 -1.69 -17.57 -11.30
CA ALA A 347 -0.64 -16.58 -11.08
C ALA A 347 -0.43 -15.71 -12.34
N LEU A 348 -0.41 -16.33 -13.52
CA LEU A 348 -0.33 -15.64 -14.80
C LEU A 348 -1.57 -14.73 -15.05
N VAL A 349 -2.76 -15.22 -14.70
CA VAL A 349 -4.00 -14.42 -14.78
C VAL A 349 -3.89 -13.15 -13.93
N ARG A 350 -3.44 -13.27 -12.68
CA ARG A 350 -3.27 -12.12 -11.78
C ARG A 350 -2.26 -11.12 -12.32
N GLU A 351 -1.12 -11.60 -12.81
CA GLU A 351 -0.07 -10.76 -13.38
C GLU A 351 -0.55 -10.00 -14.63
N ILE A 352 -1.22 -10.70 -15.56
CA ILE A 352 -1.77 -10.06 -16.77
C ILE A 352 -2.83 -9.03 -16.41
N ALA A 353 -3.74 -9.32 -15.48
CA ALA A 353 -4.74 -8.35 -15.03
C ALA A 353 -4.08 -7.10 -14.43
N ALA A 354 -3.07 -7.26 -13.57
CA ALA A 354 -2.31 -6.17 -12.96
C ALA A 354 -1.59 -5.31 -14.03
N LEU A 355 -0.93 -5.94 -15.02
CA LEU A 355 -0.25 -5.24 -16.12
C LEU A 355 -1.19 -4.39 -16.97
N HIS A 356 -2.48 -4.70 -16.99
CA HIS A 356 -3.53 -3.92 -17.67
C HIS A 356 -4.27 -2.97 -16.71
N GLY A 357 -3.73 -2.72 -15.49
CA GLY A 357 -4.35 -1.84 -14.50
C GLY A 357 -5.68 -2.38 -13.92
N GLY A 358 -5.89 -3.68 -14.05
CA GLY A 358 -7.09 -4.40 -13.60
C GLY A 358 -6.88 -5.16 -12.30
N THR A 359 -7.91 -5.93 -11.93
CA THR A 359 -7.92 -6.81 -10.75
C THR A 359 -8.61 -8.11 -11.07
N VAL A 360 -8.21 -9.20 -10.39
CA VAL A 360 -8.89 -10.49 -10.43
C VAL A 360 -9.35 -10.89 -9.03
N GLN A 361 -10.55 -11.46 -8.95
CA GLN A 361 -11.15 -11.95 -7.71
C GLN A 361 -11.84 -13.28 -7.98
N ASP A 362 -11.98 -14.11 -6.95
CA ASP A 362 -12.75 -15.34 -6.98
C ASP A 362 -13.86 -15.32 -5.93
N GLU A 363 -14.99 -15.88 -6.28
CA GLU A 363 -16.17 -16.00 -5.43
C GLU A 363 -16.76 -17.43 -5.56
N PRO A 364 -17.46 -17.96 -4.53
CA PRO A 364 -18.23 -19.18 -4.69
C PRO A 364 -19.37 -18.96 -5.69
N ALA A 365 -19.61 -19.94 -6.57
CA ALA A 365 -20.79 -19.94 -7.40
C ALA A 365 -22.05 -20.23 -6.56
N GLU A 366 -23.22 -19.84 -7.03
CA GLU A 366 -24.50 -20.24 -6.44
C GLU A 366 -24.65 -21.77 -6.55
N GLY A 367 -24.44 -22.50 -5.46
CA GLY A 367 -24.41 -23.95 -5.40
C GLY A 367 -23.01 -24.52 -5.27
N ALA A 368 -22.53 -25.27 -6.26
CA ALA A 368 -21.16 -25.76 -6.33
C ALA A 368 -20.42 -25.09 -7.48
N GLY A 369 -19.11 -24.82 -7.30
CA GLY A 369 -18.25 -24.23 -8.33
C GLY A 369 -17.59 -22.94 -7.92
N THR A 370 -16.96 -22.27 -8.88
CA THR A 370 -16.20 -21.01 -8.68
C THR A 370 -16.61 -19.98 -9.72
N VAL A 371 -16.58 -18.73 -9.34
CA VAL A 371 -16.67 -17.59 -10.25
C VAL A 371 -15.40 -16.78 -10.16
N PHE A 372 -14.66 -16.67 -11.26
CA PHE A 372 -13.57 -15.73 -11.40
C PHE A 372 -14.08 -14.46 -12.09
N THR A 373 -13.76 -13.32 -11.50
CA THR A 373 -14.12 -12.00 -12.03
C THR A 373 -12.85 -11.18 -12.25
N VAL A 374 -12.63 -10.77 -13.50
CA VAL A 374 -11.55 -9.84 -13.86
C VAL A 374 -12.18 -8.50 -14.22
N ALA A 375 -11.68 -7.42 -13.64
CA ALA A 375 -12.11 -6.04 -13.93
C ALA A 375 -10.95 -5.29 -14.57
N LEU A 376 -11.13 -4.86 -15.83
CA LEU A 376 -10.13 -4.12 -16.62
C LEU A 376 -10.61 -2.68 -16.88
N PRO A 377 -9.74 -1.68 -16.91
CA PRO A 377 -10.07 -0.34 -17.39
C PRO A 377 -10.44 -0.38 -18.87
N MET A 378 -11.34 0.53 -19.28
CA MET A 378 -11.78 0.67 -20.66
C MET A 378 -11.09 1.86 -21.33
#